data_6aa8d238ec983a79c4ecdd4d8e14b850
#
_entry.id   6aa8d238ec983a79c4ecdd4d8e14b850
#
_cell.length_a   1.000
_cell.length_b   1.000
_cell.length_c   1.000
_cell.angle_alpha   90.00
_cell.angle_beta   90.00
_cell.angle_gamma   90.00
#
_symmetry.space_group_name_H-M   'P 1'
#
loop_
_entity.id
_entity.type
_entity.pdbx_description
1 polymer ?
#
loop_
_entity_poly.entity_id
_entity_poly.type
_entity_poly.pdbx_seq_one_letter_code
_entity_poly.pdbx_strand_id
1 'polypeptide(L)'
;MTWSGPTLGHLLGATLVCAALTGCVNHSVTLYSENDRYFAGTDRHYTNGAKLTVAGTVPHALPSALYRTLDDFGRQLRVFEPPSVHGQPVDLKLAFSLGQNIYTPTEIHTTAPQPNDRPYAAWLYGSVAFQRQEIDLFQTIELQLGALGPMALGRQIQNGFHDLIQVAHADGWGHQLRNEPGVVLAYDWRYRARRNSTSALPDTGFSYDLIRRFGVNLGNISTNLHGGPLLRAGWNVPDDFGPDLIRSAGGGEDKIRGFSAFLFASADARLVARDAFLDGNLFHRTRTVRKRPLVVDASFGLALYLGSLHLAYTQNYRTLEFYAQKQRDVFGSISVAIVR
;
A
#
# COMPACT_ATOMS: atom_id res chain seq x y z
N MET A 1 -14.31 3.15 -38.45
CA MET A 1 -13.45 3.16 -37.25
C MET A 1 -13.38 4.61 -36.76
N THR A 2 -14.25 4.98 -35.84
CA THR A 2 -14.29 6.32 -35.23
C THR A 2 -13.61 6.26 -33.91
N TRP A 3 -12.46 6.86 -33.82
CA TRP A 3 -11.66 7.02 -32.60
C TRP A 3 -12.36 8.08 -31.73
N SER A 4 -13.01 7.68 -30.65
CA SER A 4 -13.55 8.59 -29.64
C SER A 4 -12.39 8.99 -28.73
N GLY A 5 -11.92 10.22 -28.84
CA GLY A 5 -10.90 10.80 -27.98
C GLY A 5 -11.32 10.78 -26.49
N PRO A 6 -10.39 10.98 -25.56
CA PRO A 6 -10.67 10.92 -24.13
C PRO A 6 -11.72 11.95 -23.74
N THR A 7 -12.73 11.49 -23.02
CA THR A 7 -13.84 12.33 -22.56
C THR A 7 -13.35 13.39 -21.56
N LEU A 8 -14.02 14.54 -21.54
CA LEU A 8 -13.71 15.73 -20.71
C LEU A 8 -13.41 15.41 -19.22
N GLY A 9 -13.99 14.32 -18.69
CA GLY A 9 -13.77 13.85 -17.31
C GLY A 9 -12.36 13.34 -17.03
N HIS A 10 -11.68 12.75 -18.01
CA HIS A 10 -10.30 12.27 -17.84
C HIS A 10 -9.28 13.42 -17.86
N LEU A 11 -9.56 14.47 -18.62
CA LEU A 11 -8.74 15.68 -18.66
C LEU A 11 -8.87 16.49 -17.35
N LEU A 12 -10.06 16.60 -16.78
CA LEU A 12 -10.31 17.29 -15.52
C LEU A 12 -9.62 16.60 -14.32
N GLY A 13 -9.66 15.26 -14.25
CA GLY A 13 -9.00 14.50 -13.20
C GLY A 13 -7.47 14.66 -13.23
N ALA A 14 -6.86 14.52 -14.41
CA ALA A 14 -5.43 14.69 -14.59
C ALA A 14 -4.96 16.12 -14.30
N THR A 15 -5.76 17.12 -14.69
CA THR A 15 -5.46 18.54 -14.46
C THR A 15 -5.56 18.91 -12.98
N LEU A 16 -6.52 18.38 -12.22
CA LEU A 16 -6.64 18.56 -10.78
C LEU A 16 -5.49 17.93 -10.01
N VAL A 17 -5.07 16.73 -10.38
CA VAL A 17 -3.90 16.05 -9.78
C VAL A 17 -2.63 16.82 -10.08
N CYS A 18 -2.41 17.25 -11.33
CA CYS A 18 -1.26 18.09 -11.69
C CYS A 18 -1.28 19.45 -10.97
N ALA A 19 -2.44 20.10 -10.87
CA ALA A 19 -2.56 21.37 -10.17
C ALA A 19 -2.35 21.24 -8.65
N ALA A 20 -2.81 20.17 -8.03
CA ALA A 20 -2.54 19.88 -6.63
C ALA A 20 -1.05 19.61 -6.38
N LEU A 21 -0.37 18.93 -7.31
CA LEU A 21 1.06 18.61 -7.19
C LEU A 21 1.99 19.76 -7.53
N THR A 22 1.62 20.66 -8.44
CA THR A 22 2.44 21.85 -8.78
C THR A 22 2.47 22.89 -7.65
N GLY A 23 1.50 22.84 -6.73
CA GLY A 23 1.49 23.67 -5.52
C GLY A 23 2.23 23.07 -4.33
N CYS A 24 2.61 21.78 -4.37
CA CYS A 24 3.27 21.09 -3.26
C CYS A 24 4.79 21.36 -3.22
N VAL A 25 5.33 21.47 -2.03
CA VAL A 25 6.78 21.52 -1.75
C VAL A 25 7.18 20.11 -1.33
N ASN A 26 8.38 19.64 -1.69
CA ASN A 26 8.85 18.28 -1.42
C ASN A 26 7.90 17.20 -1.99
N HIS A 27 8.26 16.68 -3.15
CA HIS A 27 7.47 15.63 -3.83
C HIS A 27 8.18 14.30 -3.74
N SER A 28 7.42 13.23 -3.61
CA SER A 28 7.90 11.87 -3.81
C SER A 28 7.10 11.16 -4.89
N VAL A 29 7.80 10.34 -5.68
CA VAL A 29 7.20 9.38 -6.60
C VAL A 29 7.69 8.01 -6.20
N THR A 30 6.79 7.14 -5.79
CA THR A 30 7.11 5.80 -5.32
C THR A 30 6.47 4.76 -6.22
N LEU A 31 7.29 3.87 -6.77
CA LEU A 31 6.86 2.65 -7.44
C LEU A 31 7.02 1.48 -6.45
N TYR A 32 5.97 0.76 -6.23
CA TYR A 32 5.93 -0.42 -5.38
C TYR A 32 5.49 -1.64 -6.19
N SER A 33 6.20 -2.74 -6.06
CA SER A 33 5.88 -4.01 -6.71
C SER A 33 6.01 -5.16 -5.73
N GLU A 34 4.99 -5.99 -5.66
CA GLU A 34 4.98 -7.27 -4.93
C GLU A 34 4.78 -8.41 -5.91
N ASN A 35 5.52 -9.49 -5.71
CA ASN A 35 5.34 -10.70 -6.50
C ASN A 35 5.78 -11.93 -5.69
N ASP A 36 5.02 -13.02 -5.79
CA ASP A 36 5.36 -14.29 -5.15
C ASP A 36 6.54 -15.00 -5.83
N ARG A 37 6.93 -14.57 -7.03
CA ARG A 37 8.17 -15.04 -7.71
C ARG A 37 9.43 -14.35 -7.21
N TYR A 38 9.34 -13.20 -6.56
CA TYR A 38 10.51 -12.54 -6.01
C TYR A 38 11.07 -13.37 -4.85
N PHE A 39 12.10 -14.19 -5.17
CA PHE A 39 12.83 -15.10 -4.27
C PHE A 39 12.04 -16.28 -3.67
N ALA A 40 10.73 -16.41 -3.93
CA ALA A 40 9.95 -17.57 -3.47
C ALA A 40 9.70 -18.59 -4.59
N GLY A 41 9.73 -18.16 -5.86
CA GLY A 41 9.61 -19.07 -7.01
C GLY A 41 8.23 -19.70 -7.17
N THR A 42 7.18 -19.11 -6.58
CA THR A 42 5.79 -19.57 -6.70
C THR A 42 4.99 -18.63 -7.62
N ASP A 43 3.80 -19.08 -8.04
CA ASP A 43 2.82 -18.26 -8.78
C ASP A 43 1.42 -18.66 -8.30
N ARG A 44 1.09 -18.30 -7.05
CA ARG A 44 -0.15 -18.70 -6.39
C ARG A 44 -0.59 -17.74 -5.30
N HIS A 45 -1.90 -17.69 -5.08
CA HIS A 45 -2.61 -16.91 -4.08
C HIS A 45 -2.46 -15.41 -4.27
N TYR A 46 -1.47 -14.74 -3.72
CA TYR A 46 -1.16 -13.35 -3.99
C TYR A 46 -0.06 -13.25 -5.04
N THR A 47 -0.47 -13.23 -6.29
CA THR A 47 0.46 -13.37 -7.42
C THR A 47 1.21 -12.09 -7.73
N ASN A 48 0.52 -10.95 -7.72
CA ASN A 48 1.11 -9.66 -8.08
C ASN A 48 0.39 -8.49 -7.40
N GLY A 49 1.17 -7.50 -7.02
CA GLY A 49 0.70 -6.18 -6.63
C GLY A 49 1.61 -5.12 -7.22
N ALA A 50 1.03 -4.11 -7.84
CA ALA A 50 1.74 -2.94 -8.32
C ALA A 50 1.03 -1.68 -7.85
N LYS A 51 1.80 -0.67 -7.39
CA LYS A 51 1.26 0.61 -6.97
C LYS A 51 2.22 1.74 -7.32
N LEU A 52 1.73 2.75 -7.99
CA LEU A 52 2.41 4.02 -8.22
C LEU A 52 1.78 5.07 -7.33
N THR A 53 2.59 5.74 -6.52
CA THR A 53 2.14 6.83 -5.65
C THR A 53 2.89 8.09 -5.97
N VAL A 54 2.19 9.20 -6.02
CA VAL A 54 2.77 10.55 -6.05
C VAL A 54 2.27 11.30 -4.84
N ALA A 55 3.18 11.78 -4.00
CA ALA A 55 2.84 12.51 -2.79
C ALA A 55 3.59 13.83 -2.71
N GLY A 56 3.04 14.78 -1.99
CA GLY A 56 3.70 16.06 -1.77
C GLY A 56 3.17 16.79 -0.54
N THR A 57 4.06 17.57 0.09
CA THR A 57 3.73 18.39 1.24
C THR A 57 2.87 19.56 0.81
N VAL A 58 1.76 19.76 1.49
CA VAL A 58 0.84 20.88 1.27
C VAL A 58 1.51 22.17 1.75
N PRO A 59 1.75 23.17 0.88
CA PRO A 59 2.40 24.41 1.31
C PRO A 59 1.58 25.13 2.37
N HIS A 60 2.23 25.65 3.39
CA HIS A 60 1.60 26.56 4.35
C HIS A 60 1.05 27.84 3.71
N ALA A 61 1.45 28.14 2.46
CA ALA A 61 0.98 29.26 1.64
C ALA A 61 -0.37 29.00 0.92
N LEU A 62 -0.94 27.80 1.00
CA LEU A 62 -2.33 27.60 0.58
C LEU A 62 -3.25 28.54 1.36
N PRO A 63 -4.38 29.01 0.76
CA PRO A 63 -5.33 29.82 1.49
C PRO A 63 -5.56 29.18 2.85
N SER A 64 -5.25 29.91 3.90
CA SER A 64 -5.29 29.43 5.30
C SER A 64 -6.65 28.80 5.68
N ALA A 65 -7.68 29.06 4.87
CA ALA A 65 -8.99 28.45 4.96
C ALA A 65 -8.97 26.96 4.54
N LEU A 66 -8.35 26.60 3.41
CA LEU A 66 -8.33 25.19 2.95
C LEU A 66 -7.48 24.31 3.87
N TYR A 67 -6.30 24.81 4.28
CA TYR A 67 -5.44 24.11 5.25
C TYR A 67 -6.19 23.87 6.57
N ARG A 68 -6.84 24.92 7.12
CA ARG A 68 -7.65 24.82 8.34
C ARG A 68 -8.85 23.89 8.16
N THR A 69 -9.54 23.95 7.03
CA THR A 69 -10.69 23.06 6.79
C THR A 69 -10.30 21.59 6.78
N LEU A 70 -9.14 21.23 6.18
CA LEU A 70 -8.64 19.86 6.15
C LEU A 70 -8.18 19.40 7.55
N ASP A 71 -7.48 20.26 8.28
CA ASP A 71 -7.03 19.97 9.64
C ASP A 71 -8.24 19.91 10.62
N ASP A 72 -9.19 20.83 10.51
CA ASP A 72 -10.42 20.86 11.28
C ASP A 72 -11.32 19.65 10.98
N PHE A 73 -11.39 19.24 9.70
CA PHE A 73 -12.13 18.02 9.31
C PHE A 73 -11.52 16.78 9.96
N GLY A 74 -10.21 16.61 9.90
CA GLY A 74 -9.49 15.51 10.57
C GLY A 74 -9.69 15.53 12.10
N ARG A 75 -9.69 16.70 12.72
CA ARG A 75 -9.94 16.87 14.16
C ARG A 75 -11.39 16.60 14.55
N GLN A 76 -12.36 17.09 13.77
CA GLN A 76 -13.80 16.87 14.04
C GLN A 76 -14.17 15.40 13.98
N LEU A 77 -13.55 14.65 13.05
CA LEU A 77 -13.71 13.20 12.97
C LEU A 77 -12.99 12.46 14.11
N ARG A 78 -12.23 13.17 14.97
CA ARG A 78 -11.34 12.60 15.98
C ARG A 78 -10.38 11.53 15.42
N VAL A 79 -10.08 11.63 14.14
CA VAL A 79 -9.20 10.70 13.44
C VAL A 79 -7.75 11.10 13.62
N PHE A 80 -7.50 12.42 13.67
CA PHE A 80 -6.18 12.94 14.01
C PHE A 80 -6.12 13.34 15.48
N GLU A 81 -5.09 12.87 16.15
CA GLU A 81 -4.80 13.34 17.50
C GLU A 81 -4.57 14.85 17.50
N PRO A 82 -4.91 15.58 18.58
CA PRO A 82 -4.55 16.98 18.69
C PRO A 82 -3.01 17.13 18.57
N PRO A 83 -2.52 18.30 18.05
CA PRO A 83 -1.09 18.55 17.96
C PRO A 83 -0.43 18.23 19.30
N SER A 84 0.73 17.60 19.25
CA SER A 84 1.49 17.30 20.46
C SER A 84 1.69 18.60 21.25
N VAL A 85 1.60 18.52 22.56
CA VAL A 85 1.69 19.65 23.51
C VAL A 85 2.99 20.46 23.37
N HIS A 86 3.90 20.05 22.51
CA HIS A 86 5.27 20.57 22.38
C HIS A 86 5.46 21.57 21.24
N GLY A 87 4.40 22.03 20.55
CA GLY A 87 4.50 23.04 19.49
C GLY A 87 5.35 22.63 18.29
N GLN A 88 5.50 21.33 18.04
CA GLN A 88 6.26 20.80 16.93
C GLN A 88 5.56 21.10 15.61
N PRO A 89 6.32 21.33 14.52
CA PRO A 89 5.74 21.54 13.20
C PRO A 89 4.98 20.28 12.76
N VAL A 90 3.83 20.50 12.13
CA VAL A 90 3.00 19.45 11.54
C VAL A 90 3.10 19.58 10.03
N ASP A 91 3.54 18.52 9.37
CA ASP A 91 3.52 18.43 7.92
C ASP A 91 2.25 17.73 7.45
N LEU A 92 1.50 18.43 6.60
CA LEU A 92 0.37 17.84 5.89
C LEU A 92 0.80 17.45 4.48
N LYS A 93 0.50 16.23 4.08
CA LYS A 93 0.81 15.70 2.74
C LYS A 93 -0.45 15.21 2.06
N LEU A 94 -0.50 15.37 0.75
CA LEU A 94 -1.49 14.73 -0.12
C LEU A 94 -0.79 13.67 -0.96
N ALA A 95 -1.39 12.50 -1.07
CA ALA A 95 -0.91 11.44 -1.93
C ALA A 95 -2.01 10.94 -2.86
N PHE A 96 -1.62 10.65 -4.10
CA PHE A 96 -2.46 10.04 -5.12
C PHE A 96 -1.80 8.73 -5.55
N SER A 97 -2.59 7.66 -5.62
CA SER A 97 -2.06 6.37 -6.05
C SER A 97 -2.93 5.74 -7.13
N LEU A 98 -2.26 4.95 -7.98
CA LEU A 98 -2.87 3.99 -8.87
C LEU A 98 -2.31 2.61 -8.49
N GLY A 99 -3.17 1.67 -8.14
CA GLY A 99 -2.76 0.35 -7.69
C GLY A 99 -3.56 -0.77 -8.33
N GLN A 100 -2.91 -1.91 -8.49
CA GLN A 100 -3.55 -3.16 -8.92
C GLN A 100 -3.06 -4.31 -8.05
N ASN A 101 -3.98 -5.17 -7.63
CA ASN A 101 -3.68 -6.43 -6.96
C ASN A 101 -4.30 -7.59 -7.74
N ILE A 102 -3.54 -8.67 -7.92
CA ILE A 102 -3.94 -9.88 -8.64
C ILE A 102 -3.83 -11.07 -7.70
N TYR A 103 -4.89 -11.85 -7.67
CA TYR A 103 -5.00 -13.09 -6.88
C TYR A 103 -5.38 -14.25 -7.76
N THR A 104 -4.71 -15.38 -7.60
CA THR A 104 -4.97 -16.60 -8.34
C THR A 104 -5.06 -17.80 -7.39
N PRO A 105 -5.74 -18.90 -7.77
CA PRO A 105 -5.64 -20.16 -7.05
C PRO A 105 -4.26 -20.80 -7.24
N THR A 106 -4.02 -21.94 -6.58
CA THR A 106 -2.75 -22.65 -6.61
C THR A 106 -2.42 -23.20 -8.01
N GLU A 107 -3.43 -23.75 -8.71
CA GLU A 107 -3.24 -24.36 -10.03
C GLU A 107 -3.68 -23.38 -11.12
N ILE A 108 -2.74 -22.59 -11.63
CA ILE A 108 -3.06 -21.54 -12.61
C ILE A 108 -3.21 -22.08 -14.05
N HIS A 109 -2.70 -23.26 -14.35
CA HIS A 109 -2.72 -23.85 -15.72
C HIS A 109 -3.96 -24.69 -16.01
N THR A 110 -4.97 -24.67 -15.13
CA THR A 110 -6.24 -25.38 -15.34
C THR A 110 -7.37 -24.41 -15.65
N THR A 111 -8.19 -24.77 -16.65
CA THR A 111 -9.45 -24.09 -16.93
C THR A 111 -10.59 -24.56 -16.03
N ALA A 112 -10.39 -25.65 -15.27
CA ALA A 112 -11.42 -26.18 -14.36
C ALA A 112 -11.57 -25.30 -13.11
N PRO A 113 -12.81 -25.15 -12.61
CA PRO A 113 -13.04 -24.47 -11.34
C PRO A 113 -12.37 -25.19 -10.17
N GLN A 114 -11.75 -24.45 -9.26
CA GLN A 114 -11.08 -24.97 -8.06
C GLN A 114 -11.92 -24.64 -6.81
N PRO A 115 -12.89 -25.47 -6.40
CA PRO A 115 -13.91 -25.13 -5.41
C PRO A 115 -13.35 -24.91 -4.00
N ASN A 116 -12.19 -25.50 -3.69
CA ASN A 116 -11.54 -25.42 -2.39
C ASN A 116 -10.40 -24.39 -2.34
N ASP A 117 -10.22 -23.62 -3.42
CA ASP A 117 -9.19 -22.59 -3.49
C ASP A 117 -9.83 -21.23 -3.80
N ARG A 118 -9.07 -20.15 -3.55
CA ARG A 118 -9.52 -18.80 -3.86
C ARG A 118 -9.89 -18.64 -5.32
N PRO A 119 -10.87 -17.82 -5.67
CA PRO A 119 -11.14 -17.48 -7.05
C PRO A 119 -10.03 -16.62 -7.64
N TYR A 120 -9.90 -16.64 -8.96
CA TYR A 120 -9.19 -15.57 -9.66
C TYR A 120 -9.87 -14.24 -9.38
N ALA A 121 -9.09 -13.23 -9.10
CA ALA A 121 -9.58 -11.89 -8.88
C ALA A 121 -8.52 -10.84 -9.17
N ALA A 122 -8.95 -9.69 -9.66
CA ALA A 122 -8.10 -8.51 -9.74
C ALA A 122 -8.86 -7.29 -9.22
N TRP A 123 -8.13 -6.39 -8.55
CA TRP A 123 -8.60 -5.12 -8.04
C TRP A 123 -7.74 -4.01 -8.60
N LEU A 124 -8.33 -3.13 -9.41
CA LEU A 124 -7.68 -1.93 -9.96
C LEU A 124 -8.32 -0.71 -9.32
N TYR A 125 -7.52 0.16 -8.72
CA TYR A 125 -8.03 1.31 -7.98
C TYR A 125 -7.16 2.55 -8.14
N GLY A 126 -7.82 3.71 -8.06
CA GLY A 126 -7.19 4.98 -7.74
C GLY A 126 -7.44 5.33 -6.28
N SER A 127 -6.52 6.05 -5.66
CA SER A 127 -6.71 6.53 -4.29
C SER A 127 -6.24 7.96 -4.09
N VAL A 128 -6.86 8.59 -3.08
CA VAL A 128 -6.46 9.87 -2.53
C VAL A 128 -6.22 9.68 -1.04
N ALA A 129 -5.06 10.10 -0.56
CA ALA A 129 -4.73 10.04 0.85
C ALA A 129 -4.37 11.42 1.40
N PHE A 130 -4.85 11.68 2.58
CA PHE A 130 -4.46 12.82 3.39
C PHE A 130 -3.62 12.32 4.55
N GLN A 131 -2.41 12.87 4.70
CA GLN A 131 -1.42 12.42 5.65
C GLN A 131 -1.02 13.57 6.56
N ARG A 132 -0.85 13.27 7.83
CA ARG A 132 -0.35 14.17 8.87
C ARG A 132 0.88 13.55 9.50
N GLN A 133 1.99 14.27 9.46
CA GLN A 133 3.28 13.85 9.99
C GLN A 133 3.75 14.81 11.08
N GLU A 134 4.12 14.25 12.21
CA GLU A 134 4.87 14.88 13.31
C GLU A 134 6.16 14.08 13.53
N ILE A 135 7.01 14.50 14.46
CA ILE A 135 8.28 13.83 14.77
C ILE A 135 8.09 12.34 15.07
N ASP A 136 7.10 12.02 15.93
CA ASP A 136 6.88 10.65 16.40
C ASP A 136 5.54 10.06 15.97
N LEU A 137 4.74 10.80 15.22
CA LEU A 137 3.39 10.41 14.82
C LEU A 137 3.17 10.61 13.32
N PHE A 138 2.66 9.57 12.66
CA PHE A 138 2.22 9.62 11.28
C PHE A 138 0.83 9.03 11.16
N GLN A 139 -0.09 9.78 10.60
CA GLN A 139 -1.49 9.39 10.43
C GLN A 139 -1.90 9.57 8.98
N THR A 140 -2.67 8.62 8.46
CA THR A 140 -3.16 8.65 7.07
C THR A 140 -4.64 8.29 7.03
N ILE A 141 -5.41 9.05 6.28
CA ILE A 141 -6.74 8.66 5.79
C ILE A 141 -6.64 8.50 4.29
N GLU A 142 -7.02 7.35 3.76
CA GLU A 142 -6.99 7.05 2.33
C GLU A 142 -8.36 6.56 1.87
N LEU A 143 -8.87 7.15 0.79
CA LEU A 143 -10.04 6.66 0.06
C LEU A 143 -9.58 6.00 -1.24
N GLN A 144 -9.87 4.71 -1.38
CA GLN A 144 -9.62 3.92 -2.59
C GLN A 144 -10.95 3.68 -3.32
N LEU A 145 -10.98 3.96 -4.62
CA LEU A 145 -12.11 3.73 -5.51
C LEU A 145 -11.63 2.97 -6.73
N GLY A 146 -12.39 1.95 -7.16
CA GLY A 146 -11.94 1.15 -8.30
C GLY A 146 -12.92 0.07 -8.73
N ALA A 147 -12.39 -0.92 -9.43
CA ALA A 147 -13.15 -2.04 -9.97
C ALA A 147 -12.52 -3.38 -9.57
N LEU A 148 -13.37 -4.30 -9.13
CA LEU A 148 -13.06 -5.71 -8.92
C LEU A 148 -13.51 -6.51 -10.15
N GLY A 149 -12.77 -7.56 -10.53
CA GLY A 149 -13.14 -8.49 -11.60
C GLY A 149 -12.51 -8.17 -12.95
N PRO A 150 -13.12 -8.60 -14.09
CA PRO A 150 -12.55 -8.43 -15.44
C PRO A 150 -12.13 -7.01 -15.80
N MET A 151 -12.85 -5.99 -15.33
CA MET A 151 -12.51 -4.57 -15.56
C MET A 151 -11.18 -4.16 -14.90
N ALA A 152 -10.71 -4.91 -13.93
CA ALA A 152 -9.41 -4.69 -13.31
C ALA A 152 -8.24 -5.25 -14.13
N LEU A 153 -8.48 -5.83 -15.31
CA LEU A 153 -7.49 -6.26 -16.30
C LEU A 153 -6.48 -7.31 -15.79
N GLY A 154 -6.83 -8.10 -14.76
CA GLY A 154 -5.92 -9.07 -14.14
C GLY A 154 -5.38 -10.11 -15.12
N ARG A 155 -6.24 -10.69 -15.96
CA ARG A 155 -5.83 -11.64 -17.02
C ARG A 155 -4.81 -11.03 -17.96
N GLN A 156 -5.08 -9.82 -18.44
CA GLN A 156 -4.24 -9.15 -19.44
C GLN A 156 -2.87 -8.82 -18.87
N ILE A 157 -2.83 -8.33 -17.64
CA ILE A 157 -1.57 -7.95 -16.97
C ILE A 157 -0.77 -9.19 -16.61
N GLN A 158 -1.38 -10.23 -16.01
CA GLN A 158 -0.67 -11.45 -15.64
C GLN A 158 -0.14 -12.18 -16.88
N ASN A 159 -1.00 -12.45 -17.87
CA ASN A 159 -0.57 -13.20 -19.05
C ASN A 159 0.40 -12.39 -19.93
N GLY A 160 0.24 -11.06 -20.02
CA GLY A 160 1.21 -10.21 -20.69
C GLY A 160 2.59 -10.19 -20.00
N PHE A 161 2.62 -10.27 -18.67
CA PHE A 161 3.88 -10.45 -17.93
C PHE A 161 4.48 -11.84 -18.15
N HIS A 162 3.62 -12.90 -18.20
CA HIS A 162 4.05 -14.27 -18.52
C HIS A 162 4.67 -14.35 -19.92
N ASP A 163 4.10 -13.64 -20.91
CA ASP A 163 4.68 -13.54 -22.25
C ASP A 163 6.07 -12.90 -22.22
N LEU A 164 6.22 -11.80 -21.44
CA LEU A 164 7.50 -11.09 -21.33
C LEU A 164 8.61 -11.98 -20.74
N ILE A 165 8.28 -12.81 -19.74
CA ILE A 165 9.24 -13.70 -19.08
C ILE A 165 9.24 -15.13 -19.62
N GLN A 166 8.49 -15.38 -20.71
CA GLN A 166 8.41 -16.65 -21.43
C GLN A 166 7.97 -17.84 -20.56
N VAL A 167 6.92 -17.65 -19.76
CA VAL A 167 6.28 -18.73 -18.98
C VAL A 167 4.84 -18.96 -19.42
N ALA A 168 4.30 -20.14 -19.08
CA ALA A 168 2.95 -20.53 -19.45
C ALA A 168 1.89 -19.60 -18.86
N HIS A 169 0.81 -19.36 -19.61
CA HIS A 169 -0.31 -18.51 -19.20
C HIS A 169 -1.07 -19.10 -18.01
N ALA A 170 -1.80 -18.23 -17.32
CA ALA A 170 -2.82 -18.59 -16.37
C ALA A 170 -4.16 -18.75 -17.10
N ASP A 171 -4.71 -19.97 -17.10
CA ASP A 171 -5.85 -20.36 -17.97
C ASP A 171 -7.22 -20.25 -17.28
N GLY A 172 -7.26 -20.16 -15.95
CA GLY A 172 -8.49 -20.21 -15.17
C GLY A 172 -9.25 -18.88 -15.04
N TRP A 173 -8.83 -17.82 -15.71
CA TRP A 173 -9.46 -16.49 -15.66
C TRP A 173 -10.92 -16.43 -16.09
N GLY A 174 -11.44 -17.44 -16.78
CA GLY A 174 -12.87 -17.57 -17.08
C GLY A 174 -13.75 -17.70 -15.84
N HIS A 175 -13.17 -18.10 -14.71
CA HIS A 175 -13.85 -18.30 -13.42
C HIS A 175 -13.51 -17.22 -12.36
N GLN A 176 -13.04 -16.05 -12.80
CA GLN A 176 -12.74 -14.93 -11.91
C GLN A 176 -14.00 -14.33 -11.29
N LEU A 177 -13.83 -13.54 -10.22
CA LEU A 177 -14.88 -12.72 -9.66
C LEU A 177 -15.48 -11.79 -10.71
N ARG A 178 -16.76 -11.46 -10.56
CA ARG A 178 -17.48 -10.58 -11.48
C ARG A 178 -17.11 -9.12 -11.28
N ASN A 179 -17.39 -8.29 -12.29
CA ASN A 179 -17.25 -6.85 -12.19
C ASN A 179 -18.10 -6.28 -11.07
N GLU A 180 -17.47 -5.52 -10.21
CA GLU A 180 -18.11 -4.85 -9.09
C GLU A 180 -17.35 -3.56 -8.76
N PRO A 181 -18.05 -2.41 -8.56
CA PRO A 181 -17.39 -1.23 -8.04
C PRO A 181 -16.91 -1.48 -6.63
N GLY A 182 -15.71 -1.02 -6.32
CA GLY A 182 -15.10 -1.19 -5.03
C GLY A 182 -14.77 0.14 -4.36
N VAL A 183 -14.92 0.14 -3.03
CA VAL A 183 -14.58 1.25 -2.16
C VAL A 183 -13.86 0.70 -0.95
N VAL A 184 -12.77 1.35 -0.54
CA VAL A 184 -12.11 1.15 0.75
C VAL A 184 -11.79 2.50 1.34
N LEU A 185 -12.25 2.75 2.55
CA LEU A 185 -11.77 3.84 3.41
C LEU A 185 -10.77 3.24 4.39
N ALA A 186 -9.53 3.68 4.33
CA ALA A 186 -8.44 3.21 5.19
C ALA A 186 -8.00 4.32 6.15
N TYR A 187 -7.68 3.93 7.36
CA TYR A 187 -7.00 4.76 8.34
C TYR A 187 -5.79 4.02 8.86
N ASP A 188 -4.63 4.67 8.84
CA ASP A 188 -3.36 4.16 9.37
C ASP A 188 -2.78 5.14 10.38
N TRP A 189 -2.32 4.60 11.49
CA TRP A 189 -1.66 5.29 12.57
C TRP A 189 -0.32 4.63 12.87
N ARG A 190 0.76 5.42 12.89
CA ARG A 190 2.12 4.96 13.18
C ARG A 190 2.72 5.86 14.24
N TYR A 191 3.21 5.25 15.31
CA TYR A 191 3.83 5.97 16.43
C TYR A 191 5.23 5.43 16.68
N ARG A 192 6.23 6.33 16.66
CA ARG A 192 7.60 6.00 17.01
C ARG A 192 7.73 5.94 18.53
N ALA A 193 7.71 4.71 19.08
CA ALA A 193 7.71 4.48 20.52
C ALA A 193 9.10 4.63 21.16
N ARG A 194 10.16 4.43 20.36
CA ARG A 194 11.54 4.55 20.81
C ARG A 194 12.46 4.81 19.64
N ARG A 195 13.39 5.73 19.82
CA ARG A 195 14.53 5.95 18.95
C ARG A 195 15.79 6.06 19.80
N ASN A 196 16.90 5.50 19.31
CA ASN A 196 18.21 5.63 19.91
C ASN A 196 19.26 5.81 18.80
N SER A 197 20.25 6.66 19.03
CA SER A 197 21.37 6.89 18.13
C SER A 197 22.66 6.87 18.91
N THR A 198 23.71 6.29 18.33
CA THR A 198 25.04 6.28 18.91
C THR A 198 25.82 7.56 18.63
N SER A 199 25.29 8.44 17.76
CA SER A 199 25.92 9.72 17.40
C SER A 199 25.32 10.87 18.17
N ALA A 200 26.18 11.79 18.59
CA ALA A 200 25.77 13.08 19.17
C ALA A 200 25.24 14.07 18.10
N LEU A 201 25.53 13.79 16.81
CA LEU A 201 25.03 14.59 15.70
C LEU A 201 23.73 13.94 15.15
N PRO A 202 22.68 14.72 14.90
CA PRO A 202 21.49 14.24 14.21
C PRO A 202 21.89 13.61 12.88
N ASP A 203 21.23 12.53 12.49
CA ASP A 203 21.34 11.87 11.19
C ASP A 203 22.74 11.30 10.84
N THR A 204 23.55 10.97 11.85
CA THR A 204 24.84 10.31 11.64
C THR A 204 25.03 9.14 12.60
N GLY A 205 25.65 8.05 12.12
CA GLY A 205 26.02 6.89 12.92
C GLY A 205 24.95 5.80 12.97
N PHE A 206 25.19 4.81 13.82
CA PHE A 206 24.27 3.69 14.00
C PHE A 206 23.06 4.13 14.85
N SER A 207 21.89 3.82 14.37
CA SER A 207 20.63 4.13 15.06
C SER A 207 19.62 3.00 14.91
N TYR A 208 18.66 2.95 15.83
CA TYR A 208 17.53 2.04 15.74
C TYR A 208 16.26 2.70 16.27
N ASP A 209 15.11 2.26 15.77
CA ASP A 209 13.81 2.68 16.27
C ASP A 209 12.78 1.55 16.30
N LEU A 210 11.73 1.80 17.07
CA LEU A 210 10.55 0.95 17.19
C LEU A 210 9.32 1.79 16.86
N ILE A 211 8.62 1.41 15.80
CA ILE A 211 7.38 2.05 15.36
C ILE A 211 6.22 1.08 15.63
N ARG A 212 5.19 1.55 16.34
CA ARG A 212 3.92 0.83 16.50
C ARG A 212 3.00 1.26 15.38
N ARG A 213 2.30 0.29 14.80
CA ARG A 213 1.35 0.53 13.70
C ARG A 213 -0.01 0.00 14.10
N PHE A 214 -1.03 0.74 13.74
CA PHE A 214 -2.42 0.34 13.87
C PHE A 214 -3.19 0.90 12.66
N GLY A 215 -4.19 0.16 12.17
CA GLY A 215 -5.02 0.65 11.09
C GLY A 215 -6.36 -0.07 11.00
N VAL A 216 -7.25 0.53 10.26
CA VAL A 216 -8.57 0.00 9.95
C VAL A 216 -8.88 0.22 8.47
N ASN A 217 -9.42 -0.80 7.81
CA ASN A 217 -9.99 -0.71 6.49
C ASN A 217 -11.48 -0.98 6.57
N LEU A 218 -12.28 -0.14 5.92
CA LEU A 218 -13.73 -0.25 5.85
C LEU A 218 -14.18 -0.17 4.39
N GLY A 219 -14.77 -1.24 3.86
CA GLY A 219 -15.24 -1.24 2.47
C GLY A 219 -15.74 -2.60 2.00
N ASN A 220 -16.29 -2.62 0.79
CA ASN A 220 -16.76 -3.86 0.19
C ASN A 220 -15.62 -4.74 -0.37
N ILE A 221 -14.43 -4.20 -0.60
CA ILE A 221 -13.24 -4.94 -1.01
C ILE A 221 -12.54 -5.52 0.21
N SER A 222 -12.29 -4.71 1.23
CA SER A 222 -11.61 -5.13 2.45
C SER A 222 -12.19 -4.42 3.67
N THR A 223 -12.51 -5.20 4.71
CA THR A 223 -12.85 -4.68 6.04
C THR A 223 -12.06 -5.47 7.07
N ASN A 224 -11.14 -4.79 7.76
CA ASN A 224 -10.27 -5.40 8.75
C ASN A 224 -9.73 -4.36 9.74
N LEU A 225 -9.29 -4.85 10.89
CA LEU A 225 -8.39 -4.15 11.80
C LEU A 225 -7.01 -4.77 11.66
N HIS A 226 -5.96 -3.97 11.67
CA HIS A 226 -4.60 -4.48 11.59
C HIS A 226 -3.63 -3.69 12.45
N GLY A 227 -2.51 -4.28 12.79
CA GLY A 227 -1.47 -3.59 13.51
C GLY A 227 -0.34 -4.48 14.01
N GLY A 228 0.74 -3.83 14.41
CA GLY A 228 1.91 -4.50 14.92
C GLY A 228 3.15 -3.62 14.95
N PRO A 229 4.28 -4.15 15.43
CA PRO A 229 5.54 -3.44 15.51
C PRO A 229 6.31 -3.46 14.19
N LEU A 230 7.08 -2.40 13.96
CA LEU A 230 8.16 -2.31 12.97
C LEU A 230 9.43 -1.91 13.72
N LEU A 231 10.47 -2.72 13.62
CA LEU A 231 11.81 -2.45 14.13
C LEU A 231 12.71 -2.08 12.95
N ARG A 232 13.53 -1.05 13.13
CA ARG A 232 14.55 -0.66 12.17
C ARG A 232 15.88 -0.48 12.89
N ALA A 233 16.98 -0.89 12.25
CA ALA A 233 18.33 -0.71 12.81
C ALA A 233 19.35 -0.62 11.68
N GLY A 234 20.28 0.33 11.77
CA GLY A 234 21.32 0.51 10.76
C GLY A 234 22.02 1.85 10.86
N TRP A 235 22.62 2.23 9.74
CA TRP A 235 23.33 3.49 9.61
C TRP A 235 22.38 4.59 9.14
N ASN A 236 22.32 5.71 9.86
CA ASN A 236 21.48 6.87 9.56
C ASN A 236 20.01 6.50 9.30
N VAL A 237 19.38 5.73 10.18
CA VAL A 237 17.95 5.42 10.06
C VAL A 237 17.17 6.75 10.01
N PRO A 238 16.41 7.02 8.92
CA PRO A 238 15.80 8.32 8.71
C PRO A 238 14.61 8.59 9.64
N ASP A 239 14.20 9.85 9.70
CA ASP A 239 13.05 10.30 10.49
C ASP A 239 11.68 10.04 9.83
N ASP A 240 11.65 9.21 8.80
CA ASP A 240 10.43 8.66 8.23
C ASP A 240 9.80 7.55 9.09
N PHE A 241 8.71 6.96 8.64
CA PHE A 241 7.99 5.88 9.34
C PHE A 241 8.17 4.52 8.65
N GLY A 242 9.28 4.35 7.93
CA GLY A 242 9.69 3.11 7.26
C GLY A 242 9.19 3.00 5.82
N PRO A 243 9.70 1.99 5.09
CA PRO A 243 9.32 1.79 3.70
C PRO A 243 7.83 1.55 3.57
N ASP A 244 7.28 2.06 2.48
CA ASP A 244 5.87 1.90 2.16
C ASP A 244 5.50 0.43 1.92
N LEU A 245 4.30 0.08 2.32
CA LEU A 245 3.67 -1.20 1.99
C LEU A 245 2.59 -0.95 0.94
N ILE A 246 2.28 -1.95 0.11
CA ILE A 246 1.25 -1.79 -0.93
C ILE A 246 -0.12 -1.40 -0.35
N ARG A 247 -0.39 -1.80 0.89
CA ARG A 247 -1.67 -1.57 1.59
C ARG A 247 -1.80 -0.22 2.24
N SER A 248 -0.70 0.51 2.42
CA SER A 248 -0.72 1.86 2.97
C SER A 248 -0.53 2.90 1.87
N ALA A 249 -1.10 4.09 2.05
CA ALA A 249 -0.77 5.21 1.20
C ALA A 249 0.71 5.53 1.39
N GLY A 250 1.48 5.46 0.29
CA GLY A 250 2.88 5.86 0.27
C GLY A 250 3.09 7.36 0.47
N GLY A 251 4.34 7.80 0.53
CA GLY A 251 4.69 9.21 0.54
C GLY A 251 5.03 9.79 1.92
N GLY A 252 5.20 8.93 2.94
CA GLY A 252 5.76 9.36 4.23
C GLY A 252 7.27 9.57 4.21
N GLU A 253 7.90 9.43 3.05
CA GLU A 253 9.36 9.52 2.89
C GLU A 253 9.80 10.97 2.75
N ASP A 254 10.86 11.34 3.47
CA ASP A 254 11.49 12.64 3.40
C ASP A 254 12.91 12.50 2.81
N LYS A 255 13.35 13.54 2.10
CA LYS A 255 14.70 13.57 1.54
C LYS A 255 15.74 13.51 2.66
N ILE A 256 16.66 12.56 2.56
CA ILE A 256 17.76 12.45 3.50
C ILE A 256 19.01 13.18 3.01
N ARG A 257 19.86 13.61 3.95
CA ARG A 257 21.20 14.10 3.64
C ARG A 257 22.18 12.93 3.65
N GLY A 258 22.80 12.66 2.49
CA GLY A 258 23.83 11.64 2.38
C GLY A 258 23.27 10.22 2.18
N PHE A 259 23.79 9.27 2.95
CA PHE A 259 23.56 7.83 2.82
C PHE A 259 22.88 7.27 4.07
N SER A 260 21.90 6.41 3.86
CA SER A 260 21.28 5.59 4.91
C SER A 260 21.18 4.14 4.45
N ALA A 261 21.47 3.21 5.33
CA ALA A 261 21.31 1.78 5.12
C ALA A 261 20.83 1.12 6.40
N PHE A 262 19.70 0.45 6.36
CA PHE A 262 19.13 -0.19 7.54
C PHE A 262 18.38 -1.47 7.20
N LEU A 263 18.41 -2.38 8.16
CA LEU A 263 17.54 -3.56 8.19
C LEU A 263 16.26 -3.22 8.93
N PHE A 264 15.18 -3.87 8.54
CA PHE A 264 13.91 -3.76 9.25
C PHE A 264 13.22 -5.11 9.35
N ALA A 265 12.44 -5.25 10.42
CA ALA A 265 11.59 -6.40 10.65
C ALA A 265 10.25 -5.95 11.20
N SER A 266 9.17 -6.57 10.75
CA SER A 266 7.83 -6.25 11.23
C SER A 266 6.96 -7.48 11.39
N ALA A 267 5.97 -7.36 12.27
CA ALA A 267 4.85 -8.27 12.35
C ALA A 267 3.57 -7.44 12.26
N ASP A 268 2.60 -7.90 11.48
CA ASP A 268 1.32 -7.23 11.31
C ASP A 268 0.19 -8.26 11.43
N ALA A 269 -0.64 -8.14 12.45
CA ALA A 269 -1.78 -9.02 12.68
C ALA A 269 -3.05 -8.33 12.17
N ARG A 270 -3.86 -9.07 11.40
CA ARG A 270 -5.12 -8.59 10.81
C ARG A 270 -6.30 -9.41 11.30
N LEU A 271 -7.31 -8.74 11.85
CA LEU A 271 -8.63 -9.29 12.11
C LEU A 271 -9.53 -8.98 10.92
N VAL A 272 -9.85 -9.99 10.13
CA VAL A 272 -10.49 -9.87 8.82
C VAL A 272 -11.99 -10.12 8.95
N ALA A 273 -12.79 -9.07 8.84
CA ALA A 273 -14.25 -9.16 8.77
C ALA A 273 -14.71 -9.43 7.33
N ARG A 274 -14.09 -8.78 6.33
CA ARG A 274 -14.37 -8.99 4.90
C ARG A 274 -13.08 -8.96 4.10
N ASP A 275 -13.01 -9.88 3.14
CA ASP A 275 -11.99 -9.92 2.09
C ASP A 275 -12.67 -10.39 0.80
N ALA A 276 -12.89 -9.49 -0.16
CA ALA A 276 -13.59 -9.80 -1.41
C ALA A 276 -12.92 -10.93 -2.19
N PHE A 277 -11.59 -11.10 -2.06
CA PHE A 277 -10.82 -12.12 -2.76
C PHE A 277 -11.01 -13.54 -2.19
N LEU A 278 -11.65 -13.65 -1.02
CA LEU A 278 -12.02 -14.91 -0.37
C LEU A 278 -13.53 -15.04 -0.20
N ASP A 279 -14.22 -13.95 0.17
CA ASP A 279 -15.66 -13.90 0.41
C ASP A 279 -16.48 -13.72 -0.89
N GLY A 280 -15.81 -13.48 -2.03
CA GLY A 280 -16.48 -13.22 -3.30
C GLY A 280 -17.12 -11.83 -3.40
N ASN A 281 -17.86 -11.60 -4.47
CA ASN A 281 -18.58 -10.35 -4.73
C ASN A 281 -19.65 -10.06 -3.67
N LEU A 282 -19.91 -8.78 -3.40
CA LEU A 282 -20.97 -8.36 -2.48
C LEU A 282 -22.34 -8.37 -3.16
N PHE A 283 -22.40 -7.91 -4.42
CA PHE A 283 -23.66 -7.74 -5.18
C PHE A 283 -23.97 -8.92 -6.10
N HIS A 284 -23.08 -9.91 -6.20
CA HIS A 284 -23.26 -11.09 -7.05
C HIS A 284 -22.92 -12.36 -6.29
N ARG A 285 -23.65 -13.43 -6.52
CA ARG A 285 -23.24 -14.76 -6.05
C ARG A 285 -22.07 -15.24 -6.90
N THR A 286 -20.91 -15.33 -6.28
CA THR A 286 -19.68 -15.84 -6.88
C THR A 286 -19.05 -16.87 -5.97
N ARG A 287 -17.96 -17.46 -6.39
CA ARG A 287 -17.24 -18.44 -5.59
C ARG A 287 -16.63 -17.78 -4.35
N THR A 288 -16.65 -18.51 -3.25
CA THR A 288 -16.11 -18.12 -1.96
C THR A 288 -15.34 -19.27 -1.35
N VAL A 289 -14.41 -18.96 -0.47
CA VAL A 289 -13.77 -19.91 0.43
C VAL A 289 -13.92 -19.47 1.87
N ARG A 290 -13.89 -20.40 2.81
CA ARG A 290 -14.01 -20.08 4.23
C ARG A 290 -12.73 -19.41 4.72
N LYS A 291 -12.72 -18.08 4.83
CA LYS A 291 -11.57 -17.31 5.30
C LYS A 291 -11.27 -17.54 6.79
N ARG A 292 -10.02 -17.34 7.17
CA ARG A 292 -9.59 -17.25 8.57
C ARG A 292 -9.82 -15.83 9.09
N PRO A 293 -10.34 -15.66 10.30
CA PRO A 293 -10.57 -14.32 10.84
C PRO A 293 -9.29 -13.62 11.27
N LEU A 294 -8.22 -14.37 11.56
CA LEU A 294 -6.93 -13.83 11.95
C LEU A 294 -5.85 -14.25 10.94
N VAL A 295 -5.16 -13.26 10.39
CA VAL A 295 -4.01 -13.44 9.47
C VAL A 295 -2.86 -12.62 10.01
N VAL A 296 -1.66 -13.19 10.00
CA VAL A 296 -0.44 -12.51 10.44
C VAL A 296 0.57 -12.49 9.29
N ASP A 297 1.08 -11.32 8.99
CA ASP A 297 2.20 -11.09 8.08
C ASP A 297 3.45 -10.81 8.92
N ALA A 298 4.52 -11.59 8.73
CA ALA A 298 5.85 -11.30 9.23
C ALA A 298 6.72 -10.86 8.06
N SER A 299 7.43 -9.75 8.21
CA SER A 299 8.24 -9.18 7.14
C SER A 299 9.61 -8.79 7.64
N PHE A 300 10.62 -8.94 6.78
CA PHE A 300 11.95 -8.41 7.02
C PHE A 300 12.55 -7.91 5.71
N GLY A 301 13.44 -6.93 5.79
CA GLY A 301 14.00 -6.33 4.61
C GLY A 301 15.19 -5.44 4.85
N LEU A 302 15.67 -4.90 3.74
CA LEU A 302 16.77 -3.95 3.68
C LEU A 302 16.30 -2.69 2.95
N ALA A 303 16.67 -1.54 3.48
CA ALA A 303 16.48 -0.25 2.81
C ALA A 303 17.83 0.45 2.61
N LEU A 304 17.98 1.07 1.43
CA LEU A 304 19.14 1.87 1.02
C LEU A 304 18.65 3.20 0.49
N TYR A 305 19.01 4.29 1.16
CA TYR A 305 18.63 5.64 0.75
C TYR A 305 19.87 6.43 0.36
N LEU A 306 19.85 6.99 -0.83
CA LEU A 306 20.94 7.72 -1.48
C LEU A 306 20.44 9.13 -1.83
N GLY A 307 20.43 10.02 -0.86
CA GLY A 307 19.87 11.36 -1.03
C GLY A 307 18.40 11.32 -1.44
N SER A 308 18.11 11.55 -2.71
CA SER A 308 16.77 11.54 -3.29
C SER A 308 16.27 10.14 -3.70
N LEU A 309 17.13 9.15 -3.84
CA LEU A 309 16.77 7.79 -4.28
C LEU A 309 16.64 6.87 -3.06
N HIS A 310 15.47 6.32 -2.85
CA HIS A 310 15.17 5.35 -1.80
C HIS A 310 14.84 4.00 -2.43
N LEU A 311 15.51 2.96 -1.98
CA LEU A 311 15.32 1.59 -2.43
C LEU A 311 15.01 0.72 -1.21
N ALA A 312 14.00 -0.11 -1.28
CA ALA A 312 13.75 -1.10 -0.26
C ALA A 312 13.35 -2.45 -0.87
N TYR A 313 13.84 -3.51 -0.26
CA TYR A 313 13.43 -4.88 -0.50
C TYR A 313 12.84 -5.46 0.78
N THR A 314 11.71 -6.16 0.64
CA THR A 314 11.02 -6.82 1.76
C THR A 314 10.68 -8.24 1.39
N GLN A 315 10.96 -9.18 2.27
CA GLN A 315 10.47 -10.55 2.21
C GLN A 315 9.31 -10.70 3.19
N ASN A 316 8.16 -11.19 2.70
CA ASN A 316 6.94 -11.33 3.45
C ASN A 316 6.57 -12.79 3.63
N TYR A 317 6.15 -13.15 4.83
CA TYR A 317 5.63 -14.46 5.24
C TYR A 317 4.24 -14.27 5.81
N ARG A 318 3.22 -14.79 5.11
CA ARG A 318 1.81 -14.69 5.53
C ARG A 318 1.31 -16.03 6.03
N THR A 319 0.61 -16.02 7.15
CA THR A 319 -0.11 -17.19 7.64
C THR A 319 -1.26 -17.57 6.68
N LEU A 320 -1.85 -18.74 6.88
CA LEU A 320 -2.97 -19.19 6.05
C LEU A 320 -4.14 -18.19 6.11
N GLU A 321 -4.65 -17.78 4.95
CA GLU A 321 -5.77 -16.83 4.83
C GLU A 321 -7.14 -17.53 4.84
N PHE A 322 -7.21 -18.81 4.43
CA PHE A 322 -8.45 -19.59 4.42
C PHE A 322 -8.22 -21.04 4.88
N TYR A 323 -9.30 -21.74 5.28
CA TYR A 323 -9.17 -23.03 5.94
C TYR A 323 -8.67 -24.15 5.02
N ALA A 324 -9.02 -24.11 3.73
CA ALA A 324 -8.58 -25.10 2.76
C ALA A 324 -7.16 -24.85 2.22
N GLN A 325 -6.56 -23.72 2.51
CA GLN A 325 -5.20 -23.38 2.10
C GLN A 325 -4.19 -24.33 2.77
N LYS A 326 -3.32 -24.93 1.98
CA LYS A 326 -2.39 -25.96 2.47
C LYS A 326 -1.04 -25.40 2.90
N GLN A 327 -0.61 -24.30 2.32
CA GLN A 327 0.72 -23.74 2.53
C GLN A 327 0.64 -22.24 2.78
N ARG A 328 1.59 -21.71 3.53
CA ARG A 328 1.75 -20.28 3.77
C ARG A 328 2.12 -19.55 2.49
N ASP A 329 1.80 -18.29 2.40
CA ASP A 329 2.23 -17.45 1.30
C ASP A 329 3.56 -16.77 1.65
N VAL A 330 4.45 -16.78 0.68
CA VAL A 330 5.76 -16.12 0.75
C VAL A 330 5.88 -15.28 -0.51
N PHE A 331 6.13 -13.99 -0.35
CA PHE A 331 6.28 -13.08 -1.50
C PHE A 331 7.29 -11.98 -1.19
N GLY A 332 7.95 -11.51 -2.23
CA GLY A 332 8.89 -10.39 -2.13
C GLY A 332 8.24 -9.09 -2.54
N SER A 333 8.74 -7.98 -2.02
CA SER A 333 8.35 -6.63 -2.40
C SER A 333 9.57 -5.79 -2.71
N ILE A 334 9.47 -4.96 -3.74
CA ILE A 334 10.46 -3.96 -4.12
C ILE A 334 9.79 -2.60 -4.11
N SER A 335 10.41 -1.64 -3.45
CA SER A 335 10.00 -0.24 -3.47
C SER A 335 11.13 0.62 -4.00
N VAL A 336 10.79 1.52 -4.92
CA VAL A 336 11.71 2.53 -5.47
C VAL A 336 11.04 3.88 -5.35
N ALA A 337 11.61 4.80 -4.58
CA ALA A 337 11.09 6.16 -4.45
C ALA A 337 12.13 7.19 -4.87
N ILE A 338 11.63 8.26 -5.51
CA ILE A 338 12.39 9.48 -5.80
C ILE A 338 11.75 10.61 -5.01
N VAL A 339 12.53 11.21 -4.10
CA VAL A 339 12.12 12.28 -3.21
C VAL A 339 12.85 13.56 -3.60
N ARG A 340 12.11 14.64 -3.83
CA ARG A 340 12.67 15.94 -4.26
C ARG A 340 12.32 17.04 -3.27
#